data_ceea1d0dc3b70cef2485e8dc6039835d
#
_entry.id   ceea1d0dc3b70cef2485e8dc6039835d
#
_cell.length_a   1.000
_cell.length_b   1.000
_cell.length_c   1.000
_cell.angle_alpha   90.00
_cell.angle_beta   90.00
_cell.angle_gamma   90.00
#
_symmetry.space_group_name_H-M   'P 1'
#
loop_
_entity.id
_entity.type
_entity.pdbx_description
1 polymer ?
#
loop_
_entity_poly.entity_id
_entity_poly.type
_entity_poly.pdbx_seq_one_letter_code
_entity_poly.pdbx_strand_id
1 'polypeptide(L)'
;MPIRMVDDDNQQQDFVPSNDNSGGGFPRGGGGNAGAGCLTAFLPMILRLVFKKPLLMIPILLIGAFLYFKMGSFSSGGGTQSPENQLATGAKLDPVEYDKAEVAAALSEYEKNPLPEMVSLLKFAPERMNQGEQGSCVGWGSSYAARTILEASSTGQNPDEIAMSPSFVYNQIGNRECQGAIIPNAMKVMSQYGDVPLKNFGYTDQSCSREPDQQLLQFAQNYKIRGFERLSKDGDDLSTDFFAIKQYLAKGAPVVCGMMVGGSFMQDMLGKKMWQPSQYDYDMEGFGGHCMCIIGYDDRMQAFQIMNSWGPEWGENGVAWVGYKDFMHFNKEAYALQPLPKRGEMAARKFACAIGLVNNDTKQYIPLRNNGNVFTSTQQVPKGTKFKIELQNSVECYVYIFGQETDGSSYVLFPYTPKHTAFCGITGYRLFPKSQSLQVDNIGTKDLMAIVTTKEPLDYAKLNTAINAAQGDYKSKVMNALQGQALTNVQYTSDKGRIGFVAESENKAVVSIVEINK
;
A
#
# COMPACT_ATOMS: atom_id res chain seq x y z
N MET A 1 1.01 29.32 -10.84
CA MET A 1 -0.05 28.50 -10.24
C MET A 1 -0.59 29.25 -9.05
N PRO A 2 -1.88 29.61 -9.02
CA PRO A 2 -2.49 30.33 -7.91
C PRO A 2 -2.51 29.53 -6.60
N ILE A 3 -2.71 28.21 -6.70
CA ILE A 3 -2.60 27.30 -5.56
C ILE A 3 -1.51 26.28 -5.88
N ARG A 4 -0.58 26.09 -4.96
CA ARG A 4 0.53 25.13 -5.11
C ARG A 4 0.69 24.28 -3.86
N MET A 5 1.24 23.09 -4.02
CA MET A 5 1.68 22.27 -2.90
C MET A 5 2.97 22.82 -2.32
N VAL A 6 3.07 22.84 -1.00
CA VAL A 6 4.24 23.26 -0.22
C VAL A 6 4.42 22.31 0.95
N ASP A 7 5.66 22.15 1.39
CA ASP A 7 5.96 21.31 2.54
C ASP A 7 5.38 21.91 3.83
N ASP A 8 4.96 21.04 4.72
CA ASP A 8 4.56 21.42 6.07
C ASP A 8 5.83 21.66 6.90
N ASP A 9 5.89 22.80 7.63
CA ASP A 9 7.05 23.19 8.42
C ASP A 9 7.28 22.26 9.63
N ASN A 10 6.29 21.42 9.96
CA ASN A 10 6.36 20.40 10.99
C ASN A 10 5.95 19.06 10.36
N GLN A 11 6.92 18.26 9.94
CA GLN A 11 6.69 16.82 9.81
C GLN A 11 6.38 16.31 11.22
N GLN A 12 5.11 16.04 11.52
CA GLN A 12 4.76 15.23 12.67
C GLN A 12 5.48 13.88 12.47
N GLN A 13 6.48 13.63 13.32
CA GLN A 13 7.07 12.30 13.42
C GLN A 13 5.92 11.32 13.62
N ASP A 14 5.84 10.31 12.76
CA ASP A 14 4.91 9.20 12.91
C ASP A 14 5.02 8.71 14.36
N PHE A 15 3.93 8.80 15.09
CA PHE A 15 3.85 8.40 16.48
C PHE A 15 3.95 6.86 16.55
N VAL A 16 5.18 6.37 16.68
CA VAL A 16 5.41 5.05 17.25
C VAL A 16 5.36 5.27 18.77
N PRO A 17 4.43 4.66 19.50
CA PRO A 17 4.39 4.82 20.94
C PRO A 17 5.72 4.39 21.55
N SER A 18 6.53 5.35 22.02
CA SER A 18 7.76 5.07 22.77
C SER A 18 7.34 4.64 24.17
N ASN A 19 7.63 3.42 24.50
CA ASN A 19 7.52 2.94 25.89
C ASN A 19 8.80 3.37 26.62
N ASP A 20 8.90 4.65 26.98
CA ASP A 20 9.95 5.16 27.86
C ASP A 20 9.59 4.86 29.32
N ASN A 21 9.94 3.67 29.75
CA ASN A 21 10.10 3.36 31.16
C ASN A 21 11.44 2.66 31.39
N SER A 22 12.52 3.43 31.41
CA SER A 22 13.74 3.05 32.15
C SER A 22 14.61 4.28 32.39
N GLY A 23 14.48 4.83 33.59
CA GLY A 23 15.48 5.71 34.14
C GLY A 23 16.78 4.94 34.39
N GLY A 24 17.90 5.49 33.94
CA GLY A 24 19.23 4.95 34.23
C GLY A 24 20.28 5.60 33.34
N GLY A 25 20.81 6.74 33.78
CA GLY A 25 21.92 7.40 33.10
C GLY A 25 23.23 6.63 33.23
N PHE A 26 23.96 6.51 32.13
CA PHE A 26 25.42 6.28 32.16
C PHE A 26 26.11 7.15 31.11
N PRO A 27 27.42 7.53 31.34
CA PRO A 27 28.05 8.67 30.73
C PRO A 27 28.61 8.36 29.33
N ARG A 28 28.66 9.40 28.50
CA ARG A 28 29.33 9.43 27.21
C ARG A 28 30.83 9.13 27.35
N GLY A 29 31.28 8.03 26.74
CA GLY A 29 32.69 7.77 26.45
C GLY A 29 32.85 7.70 24.92
N GLY A 30 33.65 8.62 24.38
CA GLY A 30 34.04 8.60 22.97
C GLY A 30 34.99 7.44 22.68
N GLY A 31 34.81 6.75 21.58
CA GLY A 31 35.69 5.68 21.11
C GLY A 31 35.55 5.55 19.59
N GLY A 32 36.65 5.87 18.91
CA GLY A 32 36.72 6.03 17.47
C GLY A 32 36.59 4.72 16.68
N ASN A 33 36.07 4.86 15.49
CA ASN A 33 36.07 3.87 14.41
C ASN A 33 37.52 3.51 14.03
N ALA A 34 38.00 2.33 14.37
CA ALA A 34 39.20 1.74 13.83
C ALA A 34 38.92 0.28 13.44
N GLY A 35 38.68 0.05 12.17
CA GLY A 35 38.54 -1.34 11.71
C GLY A 35 38.40 -1.57 10.21
N ALA A 36 37.92 -0.62 9.42
CA ALA A 36 37.70 -0.84 7.98
C ALA A 36 38.70 -0.08 7.06
N GLY A 37 39.54 0.78 7.57
CA GLY A 37 40.43 1.66 6.77
C GLY A 37 41.78 1.07 6.40
N CYS A 38 42.19 -0.07 6.95
CA CYS A 38 43.58 -0.53 6.82
C CYS A 38 43.85 -1.38 5.56
N LEU A 39 42.83 -2.08 5.01
CA LEU A 39 43.04 -2.94 3.83
C LEU A 39 43.04 -2.18 2.50
N THR A 40 42.28 -1.11 2.38
CA THR A 40 42.22 -0.30 1.15
C THR A 40 43.42 0.60 0.92
N ALA A 41 44.12 0.99 1.99
CA ALA A 41 45.33 1.83 1.88
C ALA A 41 46.55 1.08 1.32
N PHE A 42 46.60 -0.24 1.45
CA PHE A 42 47.75 -1.05 0.97
C PHE A 42 47.53 -1.64 -0.43
N LEU A 43 46.32 -1.60 -0.97
CA LEU A 43 45.98 -2.16 -2.28
C LEU A 43 46.81 -1.56 -3.43
N PRO A 44 47.05 -0.24 -3.52
CA PRO A 44 47.88 0.33 -4.58
C PRO A 44 49.37 -0.03 -4.44
N MET A 45 49.85 -0.26 -3.22
CA MET A 45 51.23 -0.62 -2.96
C MET A 45 51.50 -2.08 -3.31
N ILE A 46 50.56 -2.97 -3.00
CA ILE A 46 50.62 -4.40 -3.37
C ILE A 46 50.55 -4.56 -4.88
N LEU A 47 49.64 -3.86 -5.57
CA LEU A 47 49.57 -3.85 -7.04
C LEU A 47 50.86 -3.40 -7.71
N ARG A 48 51.53 -2.35 -7.21
CA ARG A 48 52.81 -1.90 -7.74
C ARG A 48 53.96 -2.88 -7.53
N LEU A 49 53.95 -3.68 -6.47
CA LEU A 49 54.96 -4.72 -6.19
C LEU A 49 54.74 -5.96 -7.11
N VAL A 50 53.47 -6.33 -7.35
CA VAL A 50 53.09 -7.48 -8.18
C VAL A 50 53.45 -7.22 -9.65
N PHE A 51 53.21 -6.03 -10.18
CA PHE A 51 53.54 -5.68 -11.59
C PHE A 51 55.02 -5.53 -11.85
N LYS A 52 55.87 -5.34 -10.80
CA LYS A 52 57.33 -5.26 -10.98
C LYS A 52 58.07 -6.60 -10.97
N LYS A 53 57.44 -7.68 -10.52
CA LYS A 53 58.01 -9.03 -10.47
C LYS A 53 56.97 -10.10 -10.82
N PRO A 54 56.77 -10.36 -12.12
CA PRO A 54 55.72 -11.29 -12.60
C PRO A 54 55.84 -12.72 -12.05
N LEU A 55 57.06 -13.11 -11.63
CA LEU A 55 57.30 -14.45 -11.04
C LEU A 55 56.59 -14.64 -9.68
N LEU A 56 56.24 -13.56 -8.97
CA LEU A 56 55.47 -13.62 -7.71
C LEU A 56 53.97 -13.78 -7.91
N MET A 57 53.48 -13.62 -9.12
CA MET A 57 52.06 -13.87 -9.45
C MET A 57 51.67 -15.36 -9.40
N ILE A 58 52.60 -16.24 -9.73
CA ILE A 58 52.35 -17.68 -9.77
C ILE A 58 51.91 -18.26 -8.42
N PRO A 59 52.64 -18.01 -7.31
CA PRO A 59 52.18 -18.52 -6.00
C PRO A 59 50.92 -17.84 -5.49
N ILE A 60 50.66 -16.56 -5.81
CA ILE A 60 49.42 -15.85 -5.43
C ILE A 60 48.23 -16.44 -6.18
N LEU A 61 48.36 -16.71 -7.48
CA LEU A 61 47.31 -17.36 -8.26
C LEU A 61 47.09 -18.81 -7.82
N LEU A 62 48.14 -19.54 -7.45
CA LEU A 62 48.02 -20.89 -6.93
C LEU A 62 47.36 -20.92 -5.55
N ILE A 63 47.63 -19.96 -4.69
CA ILE A 63 46.95 -19.82 -3.39
C ILE A 63 45.51 -19.41 -3.59
N GLY A 64 45.22 -18.48 -4.52
CA GLY A 64 43.87 -18.08 -4.87
C GLY A 64 43.06 -19.23 -5.47
N ALA A 65 43.65 -19.99 -6.38
CA ALA A 65 43.03 -21.19 -6.95
C ALA A 65 42.83 -22.27 -5.89
N PHE A 66 43.81 -22.51 -5.02
CA PHE A 66 43.68 -23.47 -3.91
C PHE A 66 42.57 -23.07 -2.92
N LEU A 67 42.48 -21.78 -2.56
CA LEU A 67 41.40 -21.28 -1.72
C LEU A 67 40.04 -21.39 -2.44
N TYR A 68 39.99 -21.05 -3.74
CA TYR A 68 38.77 -21.20 -4.56
C TYR A 68 38.34 -22.68 -4.65
N PHE A 69 39.26 -23.61 -4.91
CA PHE A 69 38.95 -25.05 -4.92
C PHE A 69 38.60 -25.56 -3.52
N LYS A 70 39.22 -25.08 -2.45
CA LYS A 70 38.87 -25.51 -1.08
C LYS A 70 37.54 -24.91 -0.62
N MET A 71 37.20 -23.66 -0.99
CA MET A 71 35.88 -23.11 -0.70
C MET A 71 34.79 -23.72 -1.60
N GLY A 72 35.11 -24.12 -2.84
CA GLY A 72 34.17 -24.85 -3.71
C GLY A 72 33.96 -26.32 -3.29
N SER A 73 34.87 -26.91 -2.50
CA SER A 73 34.76 -28.30 -2.05
C SER A 73 34.07 -28.45 -0.68
N PHE A 74 33.66 -27.37 -0.04
CA PHE A 74 32.85 -27.41 1.20
C PHE A 74 31.34 -27.54 0.92
N SER A 75 30.95 -27.70 -0.34
CA SER A 75 29.55 -27.90 -0.74
C SER A 75 29.17 -29.35 -1.06
N SER A 76 29.90 -30.34 -0.55
CA SER A 76 29.45 -31.75 -0.64
C SER A 76 30.02 -32.58 0.52
N GLY A 77 29.58 -32.26 1.72
CA GLY A 77 29.63 -33.14 2.88
C GLY A 77 28.27 -33.79 3.02
N GLY A 78 28.12 -35.03 2.50
CA GLY A 78 26.96 -35.86 2.74
C GLY A 78 26.82 -36.22 4.22
N GLY A 79 26.08 -35.41 4.94
CA GLY A 79 25.39 -35.76 6.15
C GLY A 79 23.99 -36.20 5.75
N THR A 80 23.61 -37.42 6.04
CA THR A 80 22.23 -37.89 6.03
C THR A 80 21.46 -37.07 7.07
N GLN A 81 21.03 -35.85 6.67
CA GLN A 81 19.97 -35.14 7.37
C GLN A 81 18.67 -35.80 6.93
N SER A 82 17.85 -36.19 7.91
CA SER A 82 16.42 -36.44 7.72
C SER A 82 15.85 -35.33 6.87
N PRO A 83 14.83 -35.53 6.02
CA PRO A 83 14.20 -34.48 5.28
C PRO A 83 13.53 -33.54 6.28
N GLU A 84 14.29 -32.56 6.80
CA GLU A 84 13.71 -31.36 7.39
C GLU A 84 12.96 -30.67 6.27
N ASN A 85 11.66 -30.53 6.44
CA ASN A 85 10.77 -29.79 5.54
C ASN A 85 11.40 -28.42 5.25
N GLN A 86 12.05 -28.29 4.11
CA GLN A 86 12.67 -27.03 3.70
C GLN A 86 11.54 -26.07 3.34
N LEU A 87 11.28 -25.10 4.22
CA LEU A 87 10.21 -24.12 4.04
C LEU A 87 10.53 -23.25 2.82
N ALA A 88 9.64 -23.27 1.81
CA ALA A 88 9.87 -22.54 0.58
C ALA A 88 9.42 -21.07 0.71
N THR A 89 10.19 -20.17 0.14
CA THR A 89 9.84 -18.79 -0.13
C THR A 89 9.54 -18.61 -1.62
N GLY A 90 9.51 -17.38 -2.18
CA GLY A 90 9.32 -17.20 -3.61
C GLY A 90 8.75 -15.84 -4.01
N ALA A 91 8.61 -14.88 -3.09
CA ALA A 91 8.28 -13.53 -3.49
C ALA A 91 9.54 -12.82 -3.99
N LYS A 92 9.50 -12.35 -5.22
CA LYS A 92 10.51 -11.46 -5.80
C LYS A 92 10.11 -10.05 -5.44
N LEU A 93 10.65 -9.52 -4.33
CA LEU A 93 10.38 -8.17 -3.86
C LEU A 93 11.18 -7.20 -4.72
N ASP A 94 10.47 -6.43 -5.57
CA ASP A 94 11.05 -5.54 -6.55
C ASP A 94 10.56 -4.11 -6.32
N PRO A 95 11.41 -3.20 -5.79
CA PRO A 95 11.02 -1.82 -5.53
C PRO A 95 10.54 -1.08 -6.79
N VAL A 96 11.05 -1.43 -7.97
CA VAL A 96 10.63 -0.81 -9.24
C VAL A 96 9.20 -1.23 -9.61
N GLU A 97 8.87 -2.51 -9.43
CA GLU A 97 7.50 -2.99 -9.67
C GLU A 97 6.55 -2.53 -8.58
N TYR A 98 7.00 -2.42 -7.32
CA TYR A 98 6.24 -1.83 -6.23
C TYR A 98 5.88 -0.38 -6.51
N ASP A 99 6.83 0.42 -6.99
CA ASP A 99 6.66 1.84 -7.33
C ASP A 99 5.64 2.09 -8.45
N LYS A 100 5.39 1.10 -9.32
CA LYS A 100 4.38 1.21 -10.39
C LYS A 100 2.94 1.05 -9.90
N ALA A 101 2.72 0.47 -8.72
CA ALA A 101 1.38 0.37 -8.15
C ALA A 101 0.95 1.75 -7.61
N GLU A 102 -0.33 2.08 -7.77
CA GLU A 102 -0.87 3.33 -7.24
C GLU A 102 -0.88 3.34 -5.71
N VAL A 103 -0.53 4.47 -5.13
CA VAL A 103 -0.58 4.70 -3.68
C VAL A 103 -2.02 4.88 -3.25
N ALA A 104 -2.42 4.18 -2.20
CA ALA A 104 -3.74 4.29 -1.62
C ALA A 104 -4.05 5.70 -1.12
N ALA A 105 -5.25 6.20 -1.41
CA ALA A 105 -5.79 7.41 -0.80
C ALA A 105 -6.27 7.11 0.63
N ALA A 106 -5.33 6.83 1.53
CA ALA A 106 -5.60 6.46 2.91
C ALA A 106 -6.32 7.57 3.69
N LEU A 107 -7.03 7.20 4.75
CA LEU A 107 -7.68 8.17 5.63
C LEU A 107 -6.62 8.97 6.40
N SER A 108 -6.91 10.25 6.63
CA SER A 108 -6.09 11.16 7.42
C SER A 108 -6.67 11.34 8.82
N GLU A 109 -5.89 11.90 9.70
CA GLU A 109 -6.26 12.28 11.08
C GLU A 109 -6.91 11.16 11.90
N TYR A 110 -6.13 10.60 12.79
CA TYR A 110 -6.53 9.50 13.66
C TYR A 110 -7.78 9.81 14.51
N GLU A 111 -7.91 11.03 15.03
CA GLU A 111 -9.03 11.41 15.89
C GLU A 111 -10.38 11.42 15.16
N LYS A 112 -10.41 11.82 13.89
CA LYS A 112 -11.64 11.80 13.07
C LYS A 112 -11.93 10.44 12.47
N ASN A 113 -10.93 9.56 12.39
CA ASN A 113 -11.03 8.20 11.91
C ASN A 113 -10.60 7.21 13.00
N PRO A 114 -11.34 7.09 14.10
CA PRO A 114 -10.95 6.21 15.19
C PRO A 114 -10.86 4.77 14.71
N LEU A 115 -9.77 4.11 15.06
CA LEU A 115 -9.57 2.70 14.78
C LEU A 115 -9.86 1.88 16.05
N PRO A 116 -10.43 0.66 15.90
CA PRO A 116 -10.47 -0.29 17.01
C PRO A 116 -9.07 -0.56 17.55
N GLU A 117 -8.93 -0.79 18.84
CA GLU A 117 -7.66 -1.18 19.46
C GLU A 117 -7.14 -2.54 18.92
N MET A 118 -8.06 -3.41 18.51
CA MET A 118 -7.76 -4.72 17.95
C MET A 118 -8.71 -5.05 16.80
N VAL A 119 -8.16 -5.65 15.74
CA VAL A 119 -8.92 -6.23 14.63
C VAL A 119 -8.34 -7.62 14.33
N SER A 120 -9.22 -8.60 14.10
CA SER A 120 -8.81 -9.90 13.59
C SER A 120 -9.82 -10.41 12.56
N LEU A 121 -9.31 -10.73 11.39
CA LEU A 121 -10.04 -11.38 10.30
C LEU A 121 -9.90 -12.91 10.34
N LEU A 122 -9.31 -13.46 11.39
CA LEU A 122 -9.00 -14.89 11.53
C LEU A 122 -10.24 -15.79 11.29
N LYS A 123 -11.41 -15.36 11.73
CA LYS A 123 -12.66 -16.11 11.51
C LYS A 123 -13.09 -16.22 10.03
N PHE A 124 -12.50 -15.41 9.16
CA PHE A 124 -12.72 -15.42 7.71
C PHE A 124 -11.55 -16.07 6.96
N ALA A 125 -10.50 -16.48 7.67
CA ALA A 125 -9.35 -17.13 7.08
C ALA A 125 -9.65 -18.61 6.82
N PRO A 126 -9.30 -19.14 5.62
CA PRO A 126 -9.46 -20.56 5.30
C PRO A 126 -8.48 -21.42 6.12
N GLU A 127 -8.63 -22.74 6.05
CA GLU A 127 -7.70 -23.70 6.64
C GLU A 127 -6.25 -23.39 6.26
N ARG A 128 -5.33 -23.49 7.20
CA ARG A 128 -3.90 -23.17 6.96
C ARG A 128 -3.20 -24.36 6.31
N MET A 129 -3.07 -24.28 5.00
CA MET A 129 -2.43 -25.30 4.18
C MET A 129 -0.94 -24.99 3.98
N ASN A 130 -0.21 -25.97 3.42
CA ASN A 130 1.21 -25.87 3.15
C ASN A 130 1.47 -25.77 1.64
N GLN A 131 2.29 -24.79 1.24
CA GLN A 131 2.71 -24.64 -0.16
C GLN A 131 3.73 -25.69 -0.62
N GLY A 132 4.27 -26.51 0.30
CA GLY A 132 5.31 -27.47 -0.01
C GLY A 132 6.62 -26.80 -0.45
N GLU A 133 7.32 -27.44 -1.39
CA GLU A 133 8.63 -26.98 -1.86
C GLU A 133 8.56 -25.94 -2.99
N GLN A 134 7.37 -25.67 -3.51
CA GLN A 134 7.18 -24.73 -4.62
C GLN A 134 7.29 -23.28 -4.14
N GLY A 135 7.98 -22.41 -4.89
CA GLY A 135 8.09 -20.97 -4.63
C GLY A 135 6.80 -20.19 -4.89
N SER A 136 5.65 -20.70 -4.46
CA SER A 136 4.30 -20.21 -4.81
C SER A 136 3.63 -19.32 -3.75
N CYS A 137 4.39 -18.83 -2.75
CA CYS A 137 3.86 -18.01 -1.66
C CYS A 137 3.05 -16.79 -2.15
N VAL A 138 3.37 -16.23 -3.33
CA VAL A 138 2.60 -15.12 -3.91
C VAL A 138 1.16 -15.55 -4.23
N GLY A 139 0.94 -16.73 -4.78
CA GLY A 139 -0.41 -17.28 -4.98
C GLY A 139 -1.12 -17.55 -3.65
N TRP A 140 -0.40 -18.09 -2.66
CA TRP A 140 -0.96 -18.40 -1.34
C TRP A 140 -1.35 -17.14 -0.55
N GLY A 141 -0.45 -16.16 -0.47
CA GLY A 141 -0.73 -14.91 0.26
C GLY A 141 -1.81 -14.06 -0.40
N SER A 142 -1.81 -13.96 -1.74
CA SER A 142 -2.73 -13.08 -2.47
C SER A 142 -4.08 -13.74 -2.77
N SER A 143 -4.10 -14.94 -3.35
CA SER A 143 -5.32 -15.65 -3.74
C SER A 143 -5.90 -16.43 -2.56
N TYR A 144 -5.19 -17.47 -2.10
CA TYR A 144 -5.72 -18.37 -1.08
C TYR A 144 -6.07 -17.64 0.23
N ALA A 145 -5.17 -16.78 0.74
CA ALA A 145 -5.43 -16.05 1.97
C ALA A 145 -6.25 -14.78 1.72
N ALA A 146 -5.66 -13.77 1.06
CA ALA A 146 -6.28 -12.45 1.02
C ALA A 146 -7.59 -12.42 0.23
N ARG A 147 -7.66 -13.04 -0.97
CA ARG A 147 -8.89 -13.02 -1.76
C ARG A 147 -10.02 -13.81 -1.08
N THR A 148 -9.71 -14.95 -0.45
CA THR A 148 -10.69 -15.73 0.32
C THR A 148 -11.23 -14.94 1.50
N ILE A 149 -10.35 -14.34 2.31
CA ILE A 149 -10.75 -13.54 3.47
C ILE A 149 -11.63 -12.37 3.04
N LEU A 150 -11.26 -11.70 1.94
CA LEU A 150 -12.04 -10.58 1.40
C LEU A 150 -13.46 -11.03 1.01
N GLU A 151 -13.61 -12.16 0.33
CA GLU A 151 -14.91 -12.73 -0.02
C GLU A 151 -15.72 -13.15 1.20
N ALA A 152 -15.10 -13.91 2.11
CA ALA A 152 -15.75 -14.40 3.33
C ALA A 152 -16.21 -13.24 4.23
N SER A 153 -15.39 -12.20 4.37
CA SER A 153 -15.74 -11.01 5.17
C SER A 153 -16.89 -10.20 4.58
N SER A 154 -17.03 -10.20 3.24
CA SER A 154 -18.10 -9.53 2.52
C SER A 154 -19.41 -10.32 2.51
N THR A 155 -19.34 -11.63 2.25
CA THR A 155 -20.51 -12.49 2.04
C THR A 155 -21.00 -13.20 3.32
N GLY A 156 -20.12 -13.37 4.32
CA GLY A 156 -20.37 -14.19 5.50
C GLY A 156 -20.35 -15.70 5.24
N GLN A 157 -19.87 -16.13 4.05
CA GLN A 157 -19.76 -17.55 3.73
C GLN A 157 -18.60 -18.20 4.49
N ASN A 158 -18.69 -19.54 4.64
CA ASN A 158 -17.60 -20.32 5.25
C ASN A 158 -16.35 -20.22 4.38
N PRO A 159 -15.21 -19.71 4.90
CA PRO A 159 -13.99 -19.53 4.13
C PRO A 159 -13.45 -20.82 3.50
N ASP A 160 -13.62 -21.97 4.14
CA ASP A 160 -13.10 -23.26 3.62
C ASP A 160 -13.90 -23.73 2.38
N GLU A 161 -15.18 -23.39 2.29
CA GLU A 161 -16.01 -23.74 1.15
C GLU A 161 -15.74 -22.87 -0.08
N ILE A 162 -15.26 -21.65 0.14
CA ILE A 162 -15.00 -20.63 -0.90
C ILE A 162 -13.52 -20.33 -1.08
N ALA A 163 -12.64 -21.12 -0.44
CA ALA A 163 -11.20 -20.92 -0.52
C ALA A 163 -10.73 -20.83 -1.98
N MET A 164 -9.98 -19.78 -2.30
CA MET A 164 -9.50 -19.49 -3.66
C MET A 164 -8.25 -20.30 -4.00
N SER A 165 -8.01 -20.52 -5.28
CA SER A 165 -6.94 -21.37 -5.76
C SER A 165 -5.60 -20.63 -5.87
N PRO A 166 -4.60 -20.97 -5.06
CA PRO A 166 -3.27 -20.36 -5.21
C PRO A 166 -2.63 -20.74 -6.55
N SER A 167 -2.89 -21.96 -7.07
CA SER A 167 -2.39 -22.39 -8.37
C SER A 167 -2.99 -21.62 -9.54
N PHE A 168 -4.28 -21.25 -9.47
CA PHE A 168 -4.90 -20.50 -10.55
C PHE A 168 -4.16 -19.18 -10.80
N VAL A 169 -3.81 -18.47 -9.74
CA VAL A 169 -3.06 -17.22 -9.85
C VAL A 169 -1.59 -17.49 -10.13
N TYR A 170 -0.95 -18.39 -9.36
CA TYR A 170 0.48 -18.59 -9.44
C TYR A 170 0.95 -19.15 -10.79
N ASN A 171 0.22 -20.11 -11.38
CA ASN A 171 0.62 -20.72 -12.64
C ASN A 171 0.59 -19.75 -13.83
N GLN A 172 -0.14 -18.64 -13.71
CA GLN A 172 -0.18 -17.59 -14.73
C GLN A 172 0.96 -16.55 -14.58
N ILE A 173 1.65 -16.51 -13.43
CA ILE A 173 2.66 -15.48 -13.11
C ILE A 173 4.02 -16.05 -12.71
N GLY A 174 4.06 -17.30 -12.28
CA GLY A 174 5.28 -18.00 -11.89
C GLY A 174 6.23 -18.18 -13.06
N ASN A 175 7.52 -18.33 -12.77
CA ASN A 175 8.46 -18.73 -13.80
C ASN A 175 8.31 -20.24 -14.10
N ARG A 176 8.86 -20.70 -15.22
CA ARG A 176 8.77 -22.10 -15.65
C ARG A 176 9.37 -23.12 -14.66
N GLU A 177 10.25 -22.65 -13.79
CA GLU A 177 10.90 -23.45 -12.75
C GLU A 177 10.14 -23.45 -11.43
N CYS A 178 8.99 -22.76 -11.37
CA CYS A 178 8.15 -22.60 -10.18
C CYS A 178 8.88 -21.99 -8.96
N GLN A 179 9.86 -21.12 -9.20
CA GLN A 179 10.74 -20.55 -8.18
C GLN A 179 10.40 -19.11 -7.81
N GLY A 180 9.15 -18.72 -7.90
CA GLY A 180 8.69 -17.43 -7.40
C GLY A 180 8.01 -16.54 -8.41
N ALA A 181 7.42 -15.47 -7.90
CA ALA A 181 6.68 -14.46 -8.65
C ALA A 181 6.76 -13.09 -7.97
N ILE A 182 6.31 -12.05 -8.70
CA ILE A 182 6.19 -10.68 -8.23
C ILE A 182 4.75 -10.46 -7.74
N ILE A 183 4.55 -9.91 -6.54
CA ILE A 183 3.23 -9.72 -5.92
C ILE A 183 2.28 -8.90 -6.81
N PRO A 184 2.66 -7.75 -7.40
CA PRO A 184 1.80 -6.99 -8.31
C PRO A 184 1.23 -7.81 -9.48
N ASN A 185 1.93 -8.83 -9.95
CA ASN A 185 1.42 -9.67 -11.04
C ASN A 185 0.21 -10.51 -10.59
N ALA A 186 0.22 -11.03 -9.36
CA ALA A 186 -0.93 -11.72 -8.79
C ALA A 186 -2.13 -10.77 -8.66
N MET A 187 -1.90 -9.53 -8.18
CA MET A 187 -2.94 -8.52 -8.09
C MET A 187 -3.54 -8.18 -9.46
N LYS A 188 -2.70 -8.05 -10.49
CA LYS A 188 -3.14 -7.81 -11.88
C LYS A 188 -3.98 -8.98 -12.42
N VAL A 189 -3.57 -10.22 -12.19
CA VAL A 189 -4.36 -11.41 -12.59
C VAL A 189 -5.73 -11.39 -11.92
N MET A 190 -5.78 -11.20 -10.60
CA MET A 190 -7.05 -11.16 -9.85
C MET A 190 -7.96 -9.99 -10.26
N SER A 191 -7.41 -8.85 -10.67
CA SER A 191 -8.22 -7.71 -11.12
C SER A 191 -8.67 -7.82 -12.57
N GLN A 192 -7.85 -8.38 -13.46
CA GLN A 192 -8.13 -8.46 -14.89
C GLN A 192 -8.91 -9.72 -15.27
N TYR A 193 -8.50 -10.87 -14.75
CA TYR A 193 -9.06 -12.17 -15.09
C TYR A 193 -9.94 -12.73 -13.97
N GLY A 194 -9.70 -12.36 -12.73
CA GLY A 194 -10.38 -12.87 -11.55
C GLY A 194 -9.62 -14.01 -10.88
N ASP A 195 -10.35 -14.81 -10.15
CA ASP A 195 -9.85 -15.98 -9.42
C ASP A 195 -10.86 -17.14 -9.49
N VAL A 196 -10.50 -18.30 -8.97
CA VAL A 196 -11.45 -19.43 -8.91
C VAL A 196 -11.33 -20.16 -7.57
N PRO A 197 -12.41 -20.76 -7.06
CA PRO A 197 -12.32 -21.62 -5.89
C PRO A 197 -11.34 -22.79 -6.09
N LEU A 198 -10.63 -23.15 -5.02
CA LEU A 198 -9.64 -24.24 -4.99
C LEU A 198 -10.19 -25.57 -5.53
N LYS A 199 -11.46 -25.85 -5.28
CA LYS A 199 -12.15 -27.05 -5.82
C LYS A 199 -12.24 -27.11 -7.35
N ASN A 200 -12.15 -25.94 -8.02
CA ASN A 200 -12.21 -25.84 -9.48
C ASN A 200 -10.80 -25.94 -10.11
N PHE A 201 -9.77 -25.54 -9.37
CA PHE A 201 -8.38 -25.60 -9.83
C PHE A 201 -7.48 -25.94 -8.63
N GLY A 202 -7.31 -27.26 -8.39
CA GLY A 202 -6.57 -27.78 -7.23
C GLY A 202 -5.10 -27.39 -7.24
N TYR A 203 -4.51 -27.35 -6.05
CA TYR A 203 -3.09 -27.08 -5.85
C TYR A 203 -2.23 -28.34 -5.94
N THR A 204 -1.05 -28.19 -6.50
CA THR A 204 0.07 -29.15 -6.36
C THR A 204 1.38 -28.36 -6.33
N ASP A 205 2.31 -28.80 -5.49
CA ASP A 205 3.66 -28.24 -5.39
C ASP A 205 4.64 -28.85 -6.39
N GLN A 206 4.23 -29.89 -7.14
CA GLN A 206 5.07 -30.60 -8.08
C GLN A 206 5.22 -29.87 -9.43
N SER A 207 4.31 -28.99 -9.78
CA SER A 207 4.33 -28.29 -11.05
C SER A 207 3.43 -27.06 -11.04
N CYS A 208 3.88 -25.98 -11.69
CA CYS A 208 3.10 -24.78 -11.97
C CYS A 208 2.81 -24.62 -13.49
N SER A 209 2.97 -25.69 -14.27
CA SER A 209 2.82 -25.62 -15.74
C SER A 209 1.38 -25.76 -16.23
N ARG A 210 0.43 -26.15 -15.35
CA ARG A 210 -0.99 -26.26 -15.69
C ARG A 210 -1.57 -24.84 -15.86
N GLU A 211 -2.01 -24.53 -17.08
CA GLU A 211 -2.70 -23.26 -17.35
C GLU A 211 -4.22 -23.44 -17.27
N PRO A 212 -4.97 -22.40 -16.86
CA PRO A 212 -6.44 -22.42 -16.92
C PRO A 212 -6.93 -22.39 -18.38
N ASP A 213 -7.96 -23.17 -18.68
CA ASP A 213 -8.63 -23.13 -19.98
C ASP A 213 -9.56 -21.91 -20.11
N GLN A 214 -10.09 -21.70 -21.32
CA GLN A 214 -10.96 -20.55 -21.61
C GLN A 214 -12.27 -20.56 -20.80
N GLN A 215 -12.82 -21.73 -20.48
CA GLN A 215 -14.06 -21.83 -19.70
C GLN A 215 -13.78 -21.42 -18.25
N LEU A 216 -12.66 -21.86 -17.70
CA LEU A 216 -12.26 -21.50 -16.34
C LEU A 216 -11.91 -20.00 -16.23
N LEU A 217 -11.25 -19.43 -17.25
CA LEU A 217 -11.00 -17.97 -17.31
C LEU A 217 -12.31 -17.16 -17.38
N GLN A 218 -13.32 -17.64 -18.10
CA GLN A 218 -14.65 -16.99 -18.09
C GLN A 218 -15.32 -17.11 -16.72
N PHE A 219 -15.23 -18.27 -16.08
CA PHE A 219 -15.77 -18.48 -14.74
C PHE A 219 -15.08 -17.58 -13.70
N ALA A 220 -13.77 -17.40 -13.81
CA ALA A 220 -12.96 -16.57 -12.91
C ALA A 220 -13.42 -15.11 -12.87
N GLN A 221 -14.04 -14.59 -13.93
CA GLN A 221 -14.55 -13.22 -13.99
C GLN A 221 -15.55 -12.91 -12.85
N ASN A 222 -16.23 -13.93 -12.31
CA ASN A 222 -17.15 -13.77 -11.18
C ASN A 222 -16.45 -13.48 -9.86
N TYR A 223 -15.14 -13.69 -9.80
CA TYR A 223 -14.32 -13.56 -8.59
C TYR A 223 -13.21 -12.51 -8.72
N LYS A 224 -13.40 -11.52 -9.58
CA LYS A 224 -12.48 -10.39 -9.69
C LYS A 224 -12.37 -9.62 -8.38
N ILE A 225 -11.18 -9.14 -8.06
CA ILE A 225 -11.05 -8.03 -7.13
C ILE A 225 -11.40 -6.73 -7.85
N ARG A 226 -11.89 -5.75 -7.11
CA ARG A 226 -12.24 -4.42 -7.69
C ARG A 226 -11.00 -3.63 -8.10
N GLY A 227 -9.90 -3.87 -7.41
CA GLY A 227 -8.60 -3.26 -7.61
C GLY A 227 -7.71 -3.48 -6.39
N PHE A 228 -6.52 -2.93 -6.46
CA PHE A 228 -5.55 -2.96 -5.38
C PHE A 228 -4.73 -1.67 -5.39
N GLU A 229 -4.22 -1.28 -4.24
CA GLU A 229 -3.30 -0.17 -4.07
C GLU A 229 -2.13 -0.58 -3.19
N ARG A 230 -0.97 0.04 -3.41
CA ARG A 230 0.14 -0.10 -2.47
C ARG A 230 -0.11 0.77 -1.23
N LEU A 231 0.32 0.25 -0.09
CA LEU A 231 0.23 0.94 1.19
C LEU A 231 1.59 1.52 1.57
N SER A 232 2.10 2.43 0.74
CA SER A 232 3.28 3.23 1.04
C SER A 232 2.89 4.61 1.56
N LYS A 233 3.82 5.29 2.22
CA LYS A 233 3.58 6.61 2.80
C LYS A 233 3.24 7.66 1.76
N ASP A 234 3.94 7.64 0.61
CA ASP A 234 3.71 8.57 -0.48
C ASP A 234 4.15 7.96 -1.83
N GLY A 235 4.00 8.71 -2.92
CA GLY A 235 4.39 8.34 -4.28
C GLY A 235 5.87 8.00 -4.41
N ASP A 236 6.72 8.77 -3.75
CA ASP A 236 8.18 8.60 -3.79
C ASP A 236 8.75 7.99 -2.49
N ASP A 237 7.99 7.95 -1.40
CA ASP A 237 8.34 7.24 -0.18
C ASP A 237 7.70 5.84 -0.19
N LEU A 238 8.51 4.83 -0.53
CA LEU A 238 8.08 3.43 -0.60
C LEU A 238 7.95 2.76 0.76
N SER A 239 8.31 3.43 1.85
CA SER A 239 8.14 2.87 3.19
C SER A 239 6.67 2.61 3.51
N THR A 240 6.41 1.54 4.24
CA THR A 240 5.06 1.08 4.52
C THR A 240 4.27 2.09 5.35
N ASP A 241 3.05 2.41 4.91
CA ASP A 241 2.09 3.18 5.69
C ASP A 241 1.38 2.27 6.69
N PHE A 242 1.85 2.31 7.91
CA PHE A 242 1.34 1.54 9.03
C PHE A 242 -0.16 1.79 9.33
N PHE A 243 -0.58 3.06 9.30
CA PHE A 243 -1.96 3.41 9.57
C PHE A 243 -2.89 2.96 8.44
N ALA A 244 -2.44 3.04 7.20
CA ALA A 244 -3.20 2.54 6.08
C ALA A 244 -3.48 1.03 6.22
N ILE A 245 -2.49 0.22 6.61
CA ILE A 245 -2.71 -1.22 6.89
C ILE A 245 -3.84 -1.40 7.91
N LYS A 246 -3.77 -0.72 9.05
CA LYS A 246 -4.80 -0.83 10.10
C LYS A 246 -6.18 -0.38 9.62
N GLN A 247 -6.24 0.67 8.81
CA GLN A 247 -7.49 1.20 8.25
C GLN A 247 -8.18 0.17 7.34
N TYR A 248 -7.44 -0.50 6.46
CA TYR A 248 -7.99 -1.54 5.58
C TYR A 248 -8.45 -2.76 6.39
N LEU A 249 -7.66 -3.24 7.34
CA LEU A 249 -8.04 -4.33 8.24
C LEU A 249 -9.33 -4.01 9.03
N ALA A 250 -9.47 -2.78 9.53
CA ALA A 250 -10.67 -2.33 10.25
C ALA A 250 -11.92 -2.30 9.36
N LYS A 251 -11.76 -2.24 8.05
CA LYS A 251 -12.87 -2.34 7.07
C LYS A 251 -13.14 -3.77 6.60
N GLY A 252 -12.41 -4.75 7.13
CA GLY A 252 -12.56 -6.16 6.76
C GLY A 252 -11.80 -6.57 5.51
N ALA A 253 -10.90 -5.71 5.03
CA ALA A 253 -10.02 -5.99 3.91
C ALA A 253 -8.63 -6.43 4.41
N PRO A 254 -8.17 -7.65 4.09
CA PRO A 254 -6.83 -8.12 4.43
C PRO A 254 -5.78 -7.41 3.57
N VAL A 255 -4.53 -7.44 4.03
CA VAL A 255 -3.41 -6.80 3.35
C VAL A 255 -2.38 -7.85 2.96
N VAL A 256 -1.99 -7.90 1.68
CA VAL A 256 -0.91 -8.76 1.21
C VAL A 256 0.43 -8.08 1.49
N CYS A 257 1.36 -8.78 2.11
CA CYS A 257 2.67 -8.23 2.41
C CYS A 257 3.80 -9.08 1.83
N GLY A 258 4.87 -8.40 1.46
CA GLY A 258 6.15 -8.98 1.05
C GLY A 258 7.21 -8.70 2.10
N MET A 259 7.63 -9.73 2.84
CA MET A 259 8.64 -9.61 3.88
C MET A 259 9.92 -10.36 3.50
N MET A 260 11.05 -9.86 3.98
CA MET A 260 12.29 -10.64 4.04
C MET A 260 12.20 -11.60 5.22
N VAL A 261 12.31 -12.91 4.95
CA VAL A 261 12.22 -13.96 5.97
C VAL A 261 13.38 -14.93 5.86
N GLY A 262 13.78 -15.49 6.98
CA GLY A 262 14.90 -16.42 7.13
C GLY A 262 15.14 -16.67 8.61
N GLY A 263 16.29 -17.22 8.96
CA GLY A 263 16.75 -17.36 10.35
C GLY A 263 15.66 -17.90 11.28
N SER A 264 15.44 -17.22 12.40
CA SER A 264 14.49 -17.65 13.42
C SER A 264 13.01 -17.64 12.95
N PHE A 265 12.66 -16.85 11.91
CA PHE A 265 11.30 -16.86 11.35
C PHE A 265 10.95 -18.21 10.71
N MET A 266 11.92 -18.86 10.09
CA MET A 266 11.75 -20.18 9.47
C MET A 266 11.99 -21.32 10.47
N GLN A 267 13.02 -21.19 11.31
CA GLN A 267 13.51 -22.30 12.12
C GLN A 267 12.83 -22.42 13.47
N ASP A 268 12.46 -21.28 14.07
CA ASP A 268 12.06 -21.26 15.49
C ASP A 268 10.56 -21.05 15.71
N MET A 269 9.74 -20.91 14.65
CA MET A 269 8.33 -20.55 14.79
C MET A 269 7.38 -21.72 14.99
N LEU A 270 7.86 -22.95 15.06
CA LEU A 270 7.03 -24.12 15.29
C LEU A 270 6.26 -23.98 16.63
N GLY A 271 4.93 -23.92 16.56
CA GLY A 271 4.04 -23.76 17.71
C GLY A 271 4.16 -22.43 18.45
N LYS A 272 4.91 -21.45 17.95
CA LYS A 272 5.07 -20.15 18.60
C LYS A 272 4.04 -19.15 18.12
N LYS A 273 3.41 -18.48 19.07
CA LYS A 273 2.40 -17.44 18.80
C LYS A 273 2.98 -16.15 18.24
N MET A 274 4.18 -15.76 18.65
CA MET A 274 4.80 -14.48 18.31
C MET A 274 6.25 -14.69 17.87
N TRP A 275 6.60 -14.08 16.74
CA TRP A 275 7.98 -14.02 16.30
C TRP A 275 8.77 -13.02 17.12
N GLN A 276 9.91 -13.45 17.59
CA GLN A 276 10.89 -12.64 18.31
C GLN A 276 12.22 -12.78 17.58
N PRO A 277 12.55 -11.87 16.65
CA PRO A 277 13.78 -11.95 15.91
C PRO A 277 15.01 -11.86 16.83
N SER A 278 16.01 -12.66 16.54
CA SER A 278 17.33 -12.54 17.15
C SER A 278 18.08 -11.34 16.60
N GLN A 279 19.16 -10.92 17.26
CA GLN A 279 20.01 -9.83 16.77
C GLN A 279 20.57 -10.14 15.36
N TYR A 280 20.85 -11.39 15.05
CA TYR A 280 21.39 -11.82 13.74
C TYR A 280 20.35 -11.75 12.62
N ASP A 281 19.06 -11.86 12.92
CA ASP A 281 18.01 -11.78 11.91
C ASP A 281 17.92 -10.37 11.28
N TYR A 282 18.29 -9.33 12.02
CA TYR A 282 18.25 -7.95 11.52
C TYR A 282 19.25 -7.65 10.40
N ASP A 283 20.30 -8.45 10.26
CA ASP A 283 21.26 -8.34 9.16
C ASP A 283 20.69 -8.96 7.86
N MET A 284 19.61 -9.74 7.94
CA MET A 284 18.92 -10.41 6.83
C MET A 284 19.85 -11.28 5.96
N GLU A 285 20.98 -11.75 6.50
CA GLU A 285 21.88 -12.61 5.76
C GLU A 285 21.21 -13.97 5.46
N GLY A 286 21.15 -14.34 4.18
CA GLY A 286 20.47 -15.56 3.74
C GLY A 286 18.94 -15.49 3.74
N PHE A 287 18.33 -14.32 3.99
CA PHE A 287 16.88 -14.13 3.92
C PHE A 287 16.38 -14.14 2.48
N GLY A 288 15.18 -14.67 2.27
CA GLY A 288 14.45 -14.64 1.01
C GLY A 288 13.16 -13.83 1.11
N GLY A 289 12.69 -13.33 -0.03
CA GLY A 289 11.39 -12.67 -0.09
C GLY A 289 10.24 -13.67 0.04
N HIS A 290 9.27 -13.38 0.89
CA HIS A 290 8.11 -14.21 1.16
C HIS A 290 6.83 -13.39 1.17
N CYS A 291 5.77 -13.92 0.54
CA CYS A 291 4.48 -13.28 0.47
C CYS A 291 3.52 -13.92 1.47
N MET A 292 2.93 -13.09 2.32
CA MET A 292 1.98 -13.49 3.36
C MET A 292 0.78 -12.55 3.39
N CYS A 293 -0.19 -12.85 4.26
CA CYS A 293 -1.39 -12.05 4.42
C CYS A 293 -1.49 -11.51 5.85
N ILE A 294 -1.55 -10.18 6.00
CA ILE A 294 -1.87 -9.54 7.27
C ILE A 294 -3.38 -9.63 7.47
N ILE A 295 -3.80 -10.27 8.56
CA ILE A 295 -5.20 -10.56 8.86
C ILE A 295 -5.69 -9.87 10.13
N GLY A 296 -4.85 -9.12 10.82
CA GLY A 296 -5.23 -8.41 12.03
C GLY A 296 -4.12 -7.59 12.65
N TYR A 297 -4.47 -6.90 13.72
CA TYR A 297 -3.55 -6.17 14.59
C TYR A 297 -4.10 -6.09 16.01
N ASP A 298 -3.22 -5.91 16.98
CA ASP A 298 -3.56 -5.60 18.38
C ASP A 298 -2.58 -4.54 18.90
N ASP A 299 -3.11 -3.36 19.23
CA ASP A 299 -2.31 -2.22 19.70
C ASP A 299 -1.76 -2.42 21.13
N ARG A 300 -2.37 -3.28 21.93
CA ARG A 300 -1.86 -3.64 23.26
C ARG A 300 -0.62 -4.52 23.14
N MET A 301 -0.59 -5.39 22.10
CA MET A 301 0.55 -6.23 21.80
C MET A 301 1.57 -5.52 20.90
N GLN A 302 1.22 -4.37 20.33
CA GLN A 302 2.00 -3.66 19.32
C GLN A 302 2.44 -4.60 18.18
N ALA A 303 1.48 -5.37 17.62
CA ALA A 303 1.78 -6.41 16.66
C ALA A 303 0.71 -6.56 15.57
N PHE A 304 1.14 -6.99 14.37
CA PHE A 304 0.29 -7.50 13.31
C PHE A 304 0.14 -9.01 13.40
N GLN A 305 -1.05 -9.51 13.08
CA GLN A 305 -1.33 -10.93 12.91
C GLN A 305 -1.18 -11.30 11.44
N ILE A 306 -0.30 -12.26 11.15
CA ILE A 306 0.05 -12.68 9.79
C ILE A 306 -0.35 -14.14 9.59
N MET A 307 -1.04 -14.44 8.48
CA MET A 307 -1.33 -15.78 8.00
C MET A 307 -0.25 -16.17 6.99
N ASN A 308 0.36 -17.35 7.22
CA ASN A 308 1.42 -17.93 6.41
C ASN A 308 0.90 -19.13 5.60
N SER A 309 1.74 -19.69 4.74
CA SER A 309 1.48 -20.81 3.84
C SER A 309 2.40 -22.02 4.08
N TRP A 310 2.86 -22.22 5.31
CA TRP A 310 3.75 -23.32 5.71
C TRP A 310 3.07 -24.37 6.62
N GLY A 311 1.73 -24.45 6.51
CA GLY A 311 0.93 -25.41 7.26
C GLY A 311 0.60 -24.96 8.69
N PRO A 312 -0.25 -25.72 9.40
CA PRO A 312 -0.74 -25.37 10.72
C PRO A 312 0.32 -25.47 11.82
N GLU A 313 1.40 -26.20 11.59
CA GLU A 313 2.46 -26.40 12.58
C GLU A 313 3.35 -25.16 12.74
N TRP A 314 3.49 -24.35 11.68
CA TRP A 314 4.21 -23.08 11.75
C TRP A 314 3.35 -22.04 12.51
N GLY A 315 3.96 -21.33 13.43
CA GLY A 315 3.23 -20.37 14.25
C GLY A 315 2.20 -21.02 15.19
N GLU A 316 1.14 -20.33 15.50
CA GLU A 316 -0.03 -20.88 16.21
C GLU A 316 -1.11 -21.19 15.16
N ASN A 317 -1.20 -22.45 14.74
CA ASN A 317 -2.12 -22.89 13.69
C ASN A 317 -1.98 -22.09 12.37
N GLY A 318 -0.75 -21.97 11.85
CA GLY A 318 -0.44 -21.32 10.58
C GLY A 318 -0.50 -19.78 10.59
N VAL A 319 -0.64 -19.17 11.78
CA VAL A 319 -0.60 -17.72 11.97
C VAL A 319 0.42 -17.34 13.05
N ALA A 320 0.93 -16.12 12.95
CA ALA A 320 1.83 -15.59 13.99
C ALA A 320 1.62 -14.09 14.16
N TRP A 321 2.00 -13.59 15.32
CA TRP A 321 2.11 -12.18 15.61
C TRP A 321 3.52 -11.70 15.32
N VAL A 322 3.64 -10.58 14.66
CA VAL A 322 4.91 -9.91 14.37
C VAL A 322 4.84 -8.51 14.95
N GLY A 323 5.79 -8.17 15.82
CA GLY A 323 5.86 -6.85 16.46
C GLY A 323 5.91 -5.74 15.41
N TYR A 324 5.27 -4.60 15.67
CA TYR A 324 5.22 -3.47 14.73
C TYR A 324 6.61 -3.03 14.29
N LYS A 325 7.55 -2.92 15.24
CA LYS A 325 8.93 -2.55 14.94
C LYS A 325 9.60 -3.56 14.00
N ASP A 326 9.41 -4.84 14.28
CA ASP A 326 10.01 -5.91 13.49
C ASP A 326 9.35 -5.99 12.10
N PHE A 327 8.02 -5.88 12.04
CA PHE A 327 7.30 -5.82 10.79
C PHE A 327 7.82 -4.67 9.91
N MET A 328 7.97 -3.47 10.44
CA MET A 328 8.47 -2.31 9.68
C MET A 328 9.90 -2.50 9.17
N HIS A 329 10.72 -3.27 9.88
CA HIS A 329 12.10 -3.56 9.45
C HIS A 329 12.13 -4.57 8.31
N PHE A 330 11.40 -5.68 8.45
CA PHE A 330 11.46 -6.81 7.52
C PHE A 330 10.48 -6.69 6.34
N ASN A 331 9.37 -5.94 6.47
CA ASN A 331 8.43 -5.72 5.38
C ASN A 331 9.02 -4.79 4.32
N LYS A 332 8.81 -5.14 3.04
CA LYS A 332 9.29 -4.35 1.90
C LYS A 332 8.14 -3.87 1.01
N GLU A 333 7.05 -4.62 0.98
CA GLU A 333 5.88 -4.32 0.15
C GLU A 333 4.60 -4.61 0.92
N ALA A 334 3.59 -3.76 0.76
CA ALA A 334 2.26 -3.98 1.31
C ALA A 334 1.20 -3.52 0.30
N TYR A 335 0.20 -4.38 0.05
CA TYR A 335 -0.88 -4.11 -0.90
C TYR A 335 -2.23 -4.37 -0.24
N ALA A 336 -3.11 -3.39 -0.32
CA ALA A 336 -4.51 -3.57 0.05
C ALA A 336 -5.31 -4.04 -1.15
N LEU A 337 -6.21 -4.99 -0.94
CA LEU A 337 -7.30 -5.26 -1.86
C LEU A 337 -8.43 -4.26 -1.56
N GLN A 338 -9.03 -3.69 -2.61
CA GLN A 338 -10.18 -2.81 -2.43
C GLN A 338 -11.32 -3.57 -1.76
N PRO A 339 -11.93 -3.04 -0.68
CA PRO A 339 -12.99 -3.72 0.04
C PRO A 339 -14.14 -4.13 -0.88
N LEU A 340 -14.71 -5.30 -0.66
CA LEU A 340 -15.96 -5.68 -1.30
C LEU A 340 -17.14 -5.15 -0.48
N PRO A 341 -18.24 -4.74 -1.14
CA PRO A 341 -19.44 -4.33 -0.44
C PRO A 341 -19.99 -5.47 0.42
N LYS A 342 -20.33 -5.22 1.66
CA LYS A 342 -20.95 -6.23 2.51
C LYS A 342 -22.36 -6.57 2.00
N ARG A 343 -22.66 -7.85 1.99
CA ARG A 343 -23.97 -8.35 1.59
C ARG A 343 -25.07 -7.71 2.46
N GLY A 344 -25.99 -6.97 1.83
CA GLY A 344 -27.06 -6.23 2.52
C GLY A 344 -26.79 -4.76 2.79
N GLU A 345 -25.54 -4.27 2.72
CA GLU A 345 -25.25 -2.83 2.89
C GLU A 345 -25.37 -2.02 1.60
N MET A 346 -25.32 -2.65 0.43
CA MET A 346 -25.32 -1.94 -0.87
C MET A 346 -26.61 -1.15 -1.14
N ALA A 347 -27.74 -1.54 -0.57
CA ALA A 347 -29.02 -0.88 -0.84
C ALA A 347 -29.28 0.37 0.04
N ALA A 348 -28.49 0.62 1.08
CA ALA A 348 -28.82 1.59 2.13
C ALA A 348 -27.96 2.87 2.11
N ARG A 349 -26.80 2.89 1.47
CA ARG A 349 -25.88 4.03 1.54
C ARG A 349 -26.00 4.90 0.29
N LYS A 350 -26.46 6.14 0.48
CA LYS A 350 -26.47 7.15 -0.59
C LYS A 350 -25.07 7.70 -0.81
N PHE A 351 -24.75 8.02 -2.06
CA PHE A 351 -23.50 8.73 -2.39
C PHE A 351 -23.54 10.13 -1.81
N ALA A 352 -22.79 10.36 -0.76
CA ALA A 352 -22.69 11.65 -0.10
C ALA A 352 -21.23 11.96 0.23
N CYS A 353 -20.87 13.24 0.13
CA CYS A 353 -19.58 13.74 0.58
C CYS A 353 -19.77 15.04 1.37
N ALA A 354 -18.85 15.28 2.32
CA ALA A 354 -18.67 16.58 2.95
C ALA A 354 -17.25 17.08 2.66
N ILE A 355 -17.12 18.35 2.31
CA ILE A 355 -15.88 19.00 1.89
C ILE A 355 -15.64 20.20 2.78
N GLY A 356 -14.42 20.39 3.28
CA GLY A 356 -13.98 21.55 4.03
C GLY A 356 -12.58 21.99 3.63
N LEU A 357 -12.25 23.26 3.87
CA LEU A 357 -10.89 23.76 3.81
C LEU A 357 -10.37 23.91 5.23
N VAL A 358 -9.33 23.18 5.58
CA VAL A 358 -8.72 23.22 6.92
C VAL A 358 -7.45 24.06 6.86
N ASN A 359 -7.41 25.17 7.59
CA ASN A 359 -6.19 25.96 7.75
C ASN A 359 -5.14 25.12 8.47
N ASN A 360 -3.94 25.00 7.90
CA ASN A 360 -2.92 24.08 8.43
C ASN A 360 -2.32 24.54 9.75
N ASP A 361 -2.30 25.84 10.03
CA ASP A 361 -1.71 26.39 11.27
C ASP A 361 -2.71 26.33 12.43
N THR A 362 -3.94 26.79 12.19
CA THR A 362 -4.96 26.89 13.23
C THR A 362 -5.77 25.62 13.43
N LYS A 363 -5.72 24.69 12.49
CA LYS A 363 -6.54 23.47 12.41
C LYS A 363 -8.06 23.75 12.37
N GLN A 364 -8.45 25.00 12.11
CA GLN A 364 -9.84 25.40 11.99
C GLN A 364 -10.27 25.41 10.52
N TYR A 365 -11.56 25.24 10.29
CA TYR A 365 -12.10 25.41 8.94
C TYR A 365 -12.03 26.86 8.49
N ILE A 366 -11.67 27.07 7.21
CA ILE A 366 -11.92 28.29 6.47
C ILE A 366 -13.39 28.23 6.05
N PRO A 367 -14.28 29.03 6.66
CA PRO A 367 -15.72 28.86 6.46
C PRO A 367 -16.13 29.21 5.03
N LEU A 368 -16.95 28.34 4.43
CA LEU A 368 -17.47 28.48 3.08
C LEU A 368 -18.97 28.80 3.11
N ARG A 369 -19.42 29.67 2.20
CA ARG A 369 -20.82 29.99 1.96
C ARG A 369 -21.20 29.58 0.55
N ASN A 370 -22.36 28.92 0.42
CA ASN A 370 -22.90 28.58 -0.88
C ASN A 370 -23.46 29.84 -1.58
N ASN A 371 -22.98 30.10 -2.77
CA ASN A 371 -23.43 31.19 -3.64
C ASN A 371 -23.70 30.63 -5.05
N GLY A 372 -24.88 30.01 -5.23
CA GLY A 372 -25.27 29.41 -6.51
C GLY A 372 -24.42 28.19 -6.90
N ASN A 373 -24.09 27.30 -5.93
CA ASN A 373 -23.21 26.14 -6.09
C ASN A 373 -21.73 26.50 -6.40
N VAL A 374 -21.33 27.73 -6.09
CA VAL A 374 -19.95 28.13 -5.88
C VAL A 374 -19.79 28.41 -4.39
N PHE A 375 -18.79 27.80 -3.78
CA PHE A 375 -18.53 27.88 -2.34
C PHE A 375 -17.43 28.89 -2.10
N THR A 376 -17.82 30.08 -1.69
CA THR A 376 -16.91 31.20 -1.49
C THR A 376 -16.51 31.32 -0.03
N SER A 377 -15.23 31.55 0.26
CA SER A 377 -14.76 31.85 1.61
C SER A 377 -15.47 33.07 2.17
N THR A 378 -16.00 32.97 3.41
CA THR A 378 -16.78 34.07 4.04
C THR A 378 -15.91 35.24 4.49
N GLN A 379 -14.61 35.02 4.57
CA GLN A 379 -13.59 36.01 4.94
C GLN A 379 -12.47 35.98 3.92
N GLN A 380 -11.70 37.07 3.85
CA GLN A 380 -10.44 37.05 3.10
C GLN A 380 -9.46 36.12 3.76
N VAL A 381 -8.84 35.28 2.95
CA VAL A 381 -7.80 34.34 3.38
C VAL A 381 -6.46 35.00 3.07
N PRO A 382 -5.62 35.28 4.07
CA PRO A 382 -4.33 35.92 3.84
C PRO A 382 -3.48 35.15 2.82
N LYS A 383 -2.79 35.89 1.96
CA LYS A 383 -1.82 35.35 1.02
C LYS A 383 -0.72 34.61 1.80
N GLY A 384 -0.33 33.46 1.32
CA GLY A 384 0.60 32.56 2.01
C GLY A 384 -0.05 31.58 3.00
N THR A 385 -1.35 31.69 3.27
CA THR A 385 -2.05 30.73 4.14
C THR A 385 -1.90 29.31 3.60
N LYS A 386 -1.42 28.40 4.43
CA LYS A 386 -1.37 26.96 4.15
C LYS A 386 -2.69 26.32 4.57
N PHE A 387 -3.24 25.47 3.70
CA PHE A 387 -4.49 24.75 3.99
C PHE A 387 -4.51 23.36 3.33
N LYS A 388 -5.43 22.52 3.79
CA LYS A 388 -5.73 21.23 3.20
C LYS A 388 -7.22 21.15 2.85
N ILE A 389 -7.54 20.38 1.80
CA ILE A 389 -8.92 20.04 1.48
C ILE A 389 -9.27 18.80 2.28
N GLU A 390 -10.22 18.93 3.19
CA GLU A 390 -10.80 17.78 3.89
C GLU A 390 -11.98 17.23 3.08
N LEU A 391 -12.02 15.93 2.87
CA LEU A 391 -13.13 15.24 2.25
C LEU A 391 -13.56 14.06 3.11
N GLN A 392 -14.84 13.97 3.38
CA GLN A 392 -15.48 12.83 4.03
C GLN A 392 -16.44 12.16 3.04
N ASN A 393 -16.20 10.90 2.71
CA ASN A 393 -17.07 10.12 1.84
C ASN A 393 -17.91 9.10 2.64
N SER A 394 -19.19 8.93 2.24
CA SER A 394 -20.11 7.94 2.83
C SER A 394 -20.03 6.57 2.19
N VAL A 395 -19.60 6.53 0.92
CA VAL A 395 -19.36 5.34 0.12
C VAL A 395 -18.04 5.51 -0.63
N GLU A 396 -17.51 4.43 -1.18
CA GLU A 396 -16.34 4.48 -2.05
C GLU A 396 -16.61 5.38 -3.26
N CYS A 397 -15.64 6.19 -3.62
CA CYS A 397 -15.76 7.13 -4.74
C CYS A 397 -14.39 7.51 -5.29
N TYR A 398 -14.39 8.08 -6.47
CA TYR A 398 -13.22 8.75 -7.05
C TYR A 398 -13.29 10.24 -6.78
N VAL A 399 -12.13 10.84 -6.53
CA VAL A 399 -11.98 12.27 -6.26
C VAL A 399 -10.94 12.83 -7.22
N TYR A 400 -11.27 13.94 -7.85
CA TYR A 400 -10.36 14.70 -8.71
C TYR A 400 -10.42 16.17 -8.32
N ILE A 401 -9.27 16.82 -8.21
CA ILE A 401 -9.19 18.22 -7.83
C ILE A 401 -8.41 18.98 -8.89
N PHE A 402 -9.00 20.05 -9.38
CA PHE A 402 -8.40 20.93 -10.40
C PHE A 402 -8.33 22.34 -9.86
N GLY A 403 -7.25 23.05 -10.16
CA GLY A 403 -7.10 24.48 -9.91
C GLY A 403 -7.27 25.30 -11.18
N GLN A 404 -7.57 26.59 -11.07
CA GLN A 404 -7.59 27.52 -12.18
C GLN A 404 -6.39 28.48 -12.10
N GLU A 405 -5.67 28.64 -13.21
CA GLU A 405 -4.62 29.64 -13.38
C GLU A 405 -5.21 31.03 -13.60
N THR A 406 -4.38 32.07 -13.47
CA THR A 406 -4.77 33.48 -13.70
C THR A 406 -5.15 33.78 -15.14
N ASP A 407 -4.66 33.00 -16.10
CA ASP A 407 -5.05 33.08 -17.51
C ASP A 407 -6.35 32.32 -17.83
N GLY A 408 -6.95 31.67 -16.79
CA GLY A 408 -8.18 30.90 -16.91
C GLY A 408 -7.97 29.46 -17.35
N SER A 409 -6.73 29.00 -17.51
CA SER A 409 -6.41 27.60 -17.76
C SER A 409 -6.58 26.76 -16.50
N SER A 410 -6.76 25.44 -16.67
CA SER A 410 -6.94 24.47 -15.58
C SER A 410 -5.71 23.58 -15.43
N TYR A 411 -5.40 23.21 -14.20
CA TYR A 411 -4.34 22.25 -13.87
C TYR A 411 -4.81 21.25 -12.82
N VAL A 412 -4.14 20.09 -12.77
CA VAL A 412 -4.50 19.00 -11.83
C VAL A 412 -3.83 19.27 -10.49
N LEU A 413 -4.63 19.27 -9.42
CA LEU A 413 -4.16 19.31 -8.02
C LEU A 413 -4.18 17.92 -7.39
N PHE A 414 -5.14 17.07 -7.77
CA PHE A 414 -5.20 15.67 -7.34
C PHE A 414 -5.89 14.83 -8.43
N PRO A 415 -5.36 13.63 -8.75
CA PRO A 415 -4.16 12.98 -8.20
C PRO A 415 -2.89 13.81 -8.38
N TYR A 416 -1.99 13.82 -7.37
CA TYR A 416 -0.76 14.65 -7.40
C TYR A 416 0.19 14.23 -8.50
N THR A 417 0.29 12.94 -8.73
CA THR A 417 1.07 12.30 -9.80
C THR A 417 0.30 11.06 -10.29
N PRO A 418 0.67 10.48 -11.44
CA PRO A 418 0.08 9.21 -11.89
C PRO A 418 0.27 8.02 -10.93
N LYS A 419 1.11 8.17 -9.91
CA LYS A 419 1.31 7.16 -8.86
C LYS A 419 0.22 7.18 -7.77
N HIS A 420 -0.58 8.24 -7.69
CA HIS A 420 -1.62 8.37 -6.67
C HIS A 420 -2.97 7.96 -7.23
N THR A 421 -3.66 7.05 -6.56
CA THR A 421 -5.02 6.70 -6.95
C THR A 421 -6.00 7.81 -6.66
N ALA A 422 -6.92 8.06 -7.60
CA ALA A 422 -8.08 8.91 -7.35
C ALA A 422 -9.15 8.18 -6.51
N PHE A 423 -9.03 6.88 -6.33
CA PHE A 423 -10.01 6.05 -5.66
C PHE A 423 -9.92 6.18 -4.13
N CYS A 424 -11.00 6.60 -3.51
CA CYS A 424 -11.20 6.65 -2.06
C CYS A 424 -11.92 5.38 -1.61
N GLY A 425 -11.19 4.25 -1.56
CA GLY A 425 -11.72 2.90 -1.38
C GLY A 425 -12.25 2.58 0.02
N ILE A 426 -11.92 3.39 1.02
CA ILE A 426 -12.47 3.28 2.37
C ILE A 426 -13.21 4.56 2.75
N THR A 427 -14.30 4.44 3.53
CA THR A 427 -15.11 5.58 3.95
C THR A 427 -14.53 6.25 5.18
N GLY A 428 -14.53 7.58 5.21
CA GLY A 428 -14.00 8.37 6.31
C GLY A 428 -13.46 9.73 5.86
N TYR A 429 -12.64 10.34 6.70
CA TYR A 429 -12.04 11.65 6.48
C TYR A 429 -10.67 11.54 5.83
N ARG A 430 -10.43 12.34 4.78
CA ARG A 430 -9.14 12.49 4.12
C ARG A 430 -8.73 13.94 4.03
N LEU A 431 -7.43 14.16 4.06
CA LEU A 431 -6.84 15.47 3.77
C LEU A 431 -6.08 15.41 2.44
N PHE A 432 -6.31 16.37 1.59
CA PHE A 432 -5.60 16.55 0.33
C PHE A 432 -4.86 17.90 0.35
N PRO A 433 -3.53 17.90 0.27
CA PRO A 433 -2.60 16.78 0.34
C PRO A 433 -2.54 16.14 1.73
N LYS A 434 -2.09 14.86 1.82
CA LYS A 434 -1.91 14.16 3.10
C LYS A 434 -0.71 14.70 3.86
N SER A 435 0.47 14.70 3.22
CA SER A 435 1.77 15.03 3.83
C SER A 435 2.25 16.46 3.60
N GLN A 436 1.61 17.19 2.67
CA GLN A 436 1.93 18.58 2.32
C GLN A 436 0.72 19.48 2.54
N SER A 437 0.83 20.76 2.25
CA SER A 437 -0.29 21.72 2.23
C SER A 437 -0.46 22.35 0.85
N LEU A 438 -1.69 22.76 0.56
CA LEU A 438 -1.96 23.76 -0.47
C LEU A 438 -1.69 25.16 0.11
N GLN A 439 -1.18 26.06 -0.69
CA GLN A 439 -0.89 27.44 -0.27
C GLN A 439 -1.59 28.43 -1.17
N VAL A 440 -2.28 29.40 -0.56
CA VAL A 440 -2.82 30.57 -1.24
C VAL A 440 -1.68 31.45 -1.73
N ASP A 441 -1.63 31.75 -3.02
CA ASP A 441 -0.54 32.51 -3.60
C ASP A 441 -0.67 34.04 -3.41
N ASN A 442 0.29 34.79 -3.97
CA ASN A 442 0.32 36.25 -3.91
C ASN A 442 -0.33 36.94 -5.11
N ILE A 443 -0.87 36.18 -6.09
CA ILE A 443 -1.34 36.70 -7.37
C ILE A 443 -2.88 36.83 -7.37
N GLY A 444 -3.40 37.96 -7.85
CA GLY A 444 -4.84 38.17 -7.95
C GLY A 444 -5.53 38.39 -6.59
N THR A 445 -6.87 38.34 -6.63
CA THR A 445 -7.75 38.58 -5.48
C THR A 445 -8.55 37.36 -5.07
N LYS A 446 -8.50 36.29 -5.86
CA LYS A 446 -9.19 35.04 -5.60
C LYS A 446 -8.51 33.85 -6.27
N ASP A 447 -8.69 32.67 -5.69
CA ASP A 447 -8.30 31.37 -6.24
C ASP A 447 -9.54 30.51 -6.43
N LEU A 448 -9.57 29.72 -7.49
CA LEU A 448 -10.66 28.80 -7.82
C LEU A 448 -10.16 27.37 -7.91
N MET A 449 -10.94 26.45 -7.33
CA MET A 449 -10.75 25.02 -7.43
C MET A 449 -12.05 24.32 -7.80
N ALA A 450 -11.95 23.23 -8.56
CA ALA A 450 -13.05 22.31 -8.81
C ALA A 450 -12.74 20.96 -8.14
N ILE A 451 -13.65 20.49 -7.30
CA ILE A 451 -13.61 19.16 -6.69
C ILE A 451 -14.69 18.33 -7.37
N VAL A 452 -14.25 17.35 -8.14
CA VAL A 452 -15.11 16.42 -8.88
C VAL A 452 -15.12 15.08 -8.15
N THR A 453 -16.29 14.66 -7.71
CA THR A 453 -16.48 13.37 -7.03
C THR A 453 -17.42 12.48 -7.83
N THR A 454 -17.10 11.22 -8.00
CA THR A 454 -17.89 10.26 -8.80
C THR A 454 -17.72 8.84 -8.30
N LYS A 455 -18.67 7.96 -8.60
CA LYS A 455 -18.55 6.52 -8.32
C LYS A 455 -17.81 5.77 -9.43
N GLU A 456 -17.75 6.33 -10.62
CA GLU A 456 -17.05 5.74 -11.75
C GLU A 456 -15.71 6.46 -12.01
N PRO A 457 -14.66 5.75 -12.44
CA PRO A 457 -13.38 6.36 -12.73
C PRO A 457 -13.46 7.30 -13.94
N LEU A 458 -12.73 8.41 -13.87
CA LEU A 458 -12.56 9.36 -14.97
C LEU A 458 -11.07 9.43 -15.37
N ASP A 459 -10.82 9.61 -16.65
CA ASP A 459 -9.49 9.98 -17.13
C ASP A 459 -9.25 11.47 -16.84
N TYR A 460 -8.61 11.75 -15.72
CA TYR A 460 -8.42 13.13 -15.23
C TYR A 460 -7.53 13.98 -16.17
N ALA A 461 -6.62 13.35 -16.91
CA ALA A 461 -5.77 14.08 -17.87
C ALA A 461 -6.59 14.55 -19.08
N LYS A 462 -7.45 13.66 -19.62
CA LYS A 462 -8.41 14.05 -20.67
C LYS A 462 -9.42 15.06 -20.16
N LEU A 463 -9.91 14.89 -18.93
CA LEU A 463 -10.85 15.84 -18.33
C LEU A 463 -10.21 17.22 -18.19
N ASN A 464 -8.98 17.33 -17.70
CA ASN A 464 -8.26 18.60 -17.61
C ASN A 464 -8.05 19.25 -18.99
N THR A 465 -7.72 18.46 -20.00
CA THR A 465 -7.61 18.93 -21.39
C THR A 465 -8.96 19.48 -21.90
N ALA A 466 -10.06 18.78 -21.61
CA ALA A 466 -11.40 19.21 -22.00
C ALA A 466 -11.83 20.49 -21.26
N ILE A 467 -11.50 20.65 -19.98
CA ILE A 467 -11.74 21.88 -19.21
C ILE A 467 -11.01 23.07 -19.86
N ASN A 468 -9.76 22.87 -20.31
CA ASN A 468 -8.97 23.90 -20.97
C ASN A 468 -9.54 24.29 -22.34
N ALA A 469 -10.15 23.36 -23.07
CA ALA A 469 -10.77 23.63 -24.37
C ALA A 469 -12.15 24.29 -24.26
N ALA A 470 -12.83 24.15 -23.11
CA ALA A 470 -14.17 24.67 -22.90
C ALA A 470 -14.20 26.20 -22.73
N GLN A 471 -15.34 26.83 -23.11
CA GLN A 471 -15.57 28.27 -22.98
C GLN A 471 -16.49 28.58 -21.79
N GLY A 472 -16.38 29.80 -21.28
CA GLY A 472 -17.21 30.31 -20.19
C GLY A 472 -16.42 30.50 -18.88
N ASP A 473 -17.15 30.74 -17.79
CA ASP A 473 -16.54 30.77 -16.45
C ASP A 473 -16.05 29.38 -16.03
N TYR A 474 -15.25 29.31 -14.96
CA TYR A 474 -14.59 28.07 -14.56
C TYR A 474 -15.57 26.94 -14.27
N LYS A 475 -16.70 27.25 -13.61
CA LYS A 475 -17.78 26.28 -13.36
C LYS A 475 -18.34 25.72 -14.66
N SER A 476 -18.66 26.60 -15.61
CA SER A 476 -19.20 26.22 -16.92
C SER A 476 -18.18 25.37 -17.70
N LYS A 477 -16.90 25.72 -17.67
CA LYS A 477 -15.83 24.92 -18.29
C LYS A 477 -15.80 23.48 -17.75
N VAL A 478 -15.81 23.32 -16.43
CA VAL A 478 -15.78 21.98 -15.77
C VAL A 478 -17.05 21.18 -16.08
N MET A 479 -18.23 21.81 -16.00
CA MET A 479 -19.50 21.17 -16.30
C MET A 479 -19.59 20.71 -17.78
N ASN A 480 -19.16 21.56 -18.71
CA ASN A 480 -19.15 21.24 -20.14
C ASN A 480 -18.15 20.13 -20.48
N ALA A 481 -16.98 20.10 -19.83
CA ALA A 481 -15.96 19.08 -20.02
C ALA A 481 -16.46 17.67 -19.63
N LEU A 482 -17.38 17.57 -18.68
CA LEU A 482 -18.00 16.31 -18.26
C LEU A 482 -19.11 15.82 -19.22
N GLN A 483 -19.44 16.56 -20.28
CA GLN A 483 -20.31 16.13 -21.38
C GLN A 483 -21.65 15.49 -20.93
N GLY A 484 -22.32 16.08 -19.95
CA GLY A 484 -23.58 15.58 -19.41
C GLY A 484 -23.46 14.48 -18.34
N GLN A 485 -22.23 14.06 -18.01
CA GLN A 485 -21.98 13.14 -16.89
C GLN A 485 -22.05 13.83 -15.52
N ALA A 486 -22.11 15.16 -15.46
CA ALA A 486 -22.29 15.90 -14.21
C ALA A 486 -23.77 16.00 -13.80
N LEU A 487 -24.02 15.95 -12.49
CA LEU A 487 -25.32 16.33 -11.91
C LEU A 487 -25.49 17.85 -12.01
N THR A 488 -26.62 18.29 -12.54
CA THR A 488 -26.96 19.71 -12.69
C THR A 488 -27.64 20.29 -11.46
N ASN A 489 -28.46 19.49 -10.78
CA ASN A 489 -29.21 19.89 -9.58
C ASN A 489 -28.67 19.11 -8.36
N VAL A 490 -27.75 19.71 -7.64
CA VAL A 490 -27.20 19.15 -6.42
C VAL A 490 -27.71 19.95 -5.23
N GLN A 491 -28.28 19.25 -4.26
CA GLN A 491 -28.67 19.86 -2.99
C GLN A 491 -27.48 19.87 -2.05
N TYR A 492 -26.95 21.06 -1.81
CA TYR A 492 -25.84 21.25 -0.89
C TYR A 492 -26.32 21.72 0.48
N THR A 493 -25.67 21.21 1.50
CA THR A 493 -25.83 21.64 2.90
C THR A 493 -24.55 22.28 3.41
N SER A 494 -24.66 23.15 4.40
CA SER A 494 -23.50 23.71 5.10
C SER A 494 -23.56 23.31 6.58
N ASP A 495 -22.43 22.82 7.10
CA ASP A 495 -22.27 22.47 8.51
C ASP A 495 -20.88 22.87 8.97
N LYS A 496 -20.81 23.75 10.01
CA LYS A 496 -19.56 24.19 10.66
C LYS A 496 -18.45 24.60 9.70
N GLY A 497 -18.81 25.30 8.61
CA GLY A 497 -17.85 25.79 7.61
C GLY A 497 -17.53 24.80 6.49
N ARG A 498 -18.06 23.57 6.54
CA ARG A 498 -18.00 22.58 5.46
C ARG A 498 -19.23 22.65 4.57
N ILE A 499 -19.10 22.14 3.38
CA ILE A 499 -20.21 21.88 2.45
C ILE A 499 -20.43 20.40 2.32
N GLY A 500 -21.68 19.98 2.29
CA GLY A 500 -22.05 18.58 2.09
C GLY A 500 -23.06 18.44 0.96
N PHE A 501 -23.10 17.25 0.36
CA PHE A 501 -24.15 16.89 -0.59
C PHE A 501 -24.55 15.42 -0.43
N VAL A 502 -25.76 15.11 -0.88
CA VAL A 502 -26.24 13.77 -1.14
C VAL A 502 -26.64 13.71 -2.61
N ALA A 503 -25.99 12.86 -3.39
CA ALA A 503 -26.27 12.72 -4.81
C ALA A 503 -27.58 11.95 -5.05
N GLU A 504 -28.42 12.47 -5.93
CA GLU A 504 -29.68 11.82 -6.34
C GLU A 504 -29.45 10.69 -7.35
N SER A 505 -28.32 10.72 -8.06
CA SER A 505 -27.91 9.70 -9.03
C SER A 505 -26.47 9.29 -8.80
N GLU A 506 -26.23 7.99 -8.64
CA GLU A 506 -24.91 7.43 -8.40
C GLU A 506 -24.03 7.35 -9.67
N ASN A 507 -24.65 7.43 -10.86
CA ASN A 507 -23.94 7.30 -12.14
C ASN A 507 -23.44 8.64 -12.70
N LYS A 508 -23.55 9.73 -11.93
CA LYS A 508 -23.10 11.05 -12.34
C LYS A 508 -22.12 11.67 -11.36
N ALA A 509 -21.22 12.47 -11.90
CA ALA A 509 -20.26 13.22 -11.10
C ALA A 509 -20.92 14.42 -10.40
N VAL A 510 -20.50 14.70 -9.19
CA VAL A 510 -20.83 15.93 -8.46
C VAL A 510 -19.65 16.90 -8.55
N VAL A 511 -19.93 18.12 -8.99
CA VAL A 511 -18.93 19.19 -9.14
C VAL A 511 -19.14 20.23 -8.06
N SER A 512 -18.16 20.40 -7.18
CA SER A 512 -18.13 21.44 -6.15
C SER A 512 -17.05 22.47 -6.52
N ILE A 513 -17.45 23.71 -6.83
CA ILE A 513 -16.50 24.79 -7.11
C ILE A 513 -16.23 25.56 -5.82
N VAL A 514 -14.96 25.71 -5.49
CA VAL A 514 -14.52 26.47 -4.31
C VAL A 514 -13.78 27.73 -4.76
N GLU A 515 -14.18 28.87 -4.23
CA GLU A 515 -13.56 30.17 -4.44
C GLU A 515 -12.99 30.69 -3.11
N ILE A 516 -11.70 30.96 -3.08
CA ILE A 516 -10.98 31.54 -1.93
C ILE A 516 -10.74 33.01 -2.22
N ASN A 517 -11.35 33.93 -1.46
CA ASN A 517 -11.05 35.36 -1.52
C ASN A 517 -9.74 35.65 -0.78
N LYS A 518 -8.85 36.43 -1.42
CA LYS A 518 -7.52 36.81 -0.90
C LYS A 518 -7.44 38.27 -0.47
#